data_7836da66f1e657215d858326e4791362
#
_entry.id   7836da66f1e657215d858326e4791362
#
_cell.length_a   1.000
_cell.length_b   1.000
_cell.length_c   1.000
_cell.angle_alpha   90.00
_cell.angle_beta   90.00
_cell.angle_gamma   90.00
#
_symmetry.space_group_name_H-M   'P 1'
#
loop_
_entity.id
_entity.type
_entity.pdbx_description
1 polymer ?
#
loop_
_entity_poly.entity_id
_entity_poly.type
_entity_poly.pdbx_seq_one_letter_code
_entity_poly.pdbx_strand_id
1 'polypeptide(L)' 'MSRILIIEDEEAIADLEKDYLELSGFEVEIENRGDTGLVRAMKEEFD' A
#
# COMPACT_ATOMS: atom_id res chain seq x y z
N MET A 1 10.30 3.98 10.87
CA MET A 1 10.07 3.12 9.69
C MET A 1 8.95 3.70 8.87
N SER A 2 9.14 3.83 7.57
CA SER A 2 8.12 4.41 6.71
C SER A 2 6.99 3.43 6.45
N ARG A 3 5.79 3.93 6.41
CA ARG A 3 4.58 3.16 6.18
C ARG A 3 3.98 3.59 4.84
N ILE A 4 3.78 2.61 3.95
CA ILE A 4 3.33 2.87 2.59
C ILE A 4 2.00 2.18 2.34
N LEU A 5 1.08 2.90 1.72
CA LEU A 5 -0.19 2.34 1.26
C LEU A 5 -0.14 2.20 -0.27
N ILE A 6 -0.36 0.98 -0.75
CA ILE A 6 -0.49 0.71 -2.18
C ILE A 6 -1.97 0.61 -2.52
N ILE A 7 -2.40 1.40 -3.49
CA ILE A 7 -3.77 1.33 -4.00
C ILE A 7 -3.68 0.74 -5.41
N GLU A 8 -4.06 -0.54 -5.54
CA GLU A 8 -3.95 -1.27 -6.80
C GLU A 8 -5.05 -2.31 -6.89
N ASP A 9 -5.81 -2.30 -7.97
CA ASP A 9 -6.93 -3.22 -8.19
C ASP A 9 -6.47 -4.59 -8.72
N GLU A 10 -5.27 -4.70 -9.24
CA GLU A 10 -4.69 -5.98 -9.65
C GLU A 10 -3.83 -6.55 -8.53
N GLU A 11 -4.31 -7.63 -7.90
CA GLU A 11 -3.65 -8.22 -6.73
C GLU A 11 -2.23 -8.69 -7.02
N ALA A 12 -2.00 -9.27 -8.18
CA ALA A 12 -0.66 -9.77 -8.54
C ALA A 12 0.37 -8.64 -8.60
N ILE A 13 -0.03 -7.49 -9.12
CA ILE A 13 0.85 -6.31 -9.20
C ILE A 13 1.07 -5.73 -7.81
N ALA A 14 0.01 -5.64 -7.01
CA ALA A 14 0.11 -5.13 -5.64
C ALA A 14 1.04 -5.99 -4.81
N ASP A 15 0.94 -7.31 -4.90
CA ASP A 15 1.79 -8.24 -4.15
C ASP A 15 3.26 -8.10 -4.56
N LEU A 16 3.53 -7.94 -5.84
CA LEU A 16 4.89 -7.75 -6.35
C LEU A 16 5.50 -6.46 -5.80
N GLU A 17 4.75 -5.38 -5.83
CA GLU A 17 5.19 -4.09 -5.30
C GLU A 17 5.42 -4.16 -3.80
N LYS A 18 4.51 -4.82 -3.08
CA LYS A 18 4.63 -4.99 -1.63
C LYS A 18 5.91 -5.74 -1.28
N ASP A 19 6.18 -6.86 -1.95
CA ASP A 19 7.38 -7.65 -1.69
C ASP A 19 8.65 -6.82 -1.90
N TYR A 20 8.70 -6.07 -2.97
CA TYR A 20 9.84 -5.21 -3.28
C TYR A 20 10.06 -4.15 -2.19
N LEU A 21 8.99 -3.47 -1.80
CA LEU A 21 9.09 -2.40 -0.80
C LEU A 21 9.42 -2.93 0.58
N GLU A 22 8.89 -4.10 0.95
CA GLU A 22 9.22 -4.72 2.23
C GLU A 22 10.69 -5.13 2.30
N LEU A 23 11.24 -5.59 1.19
CA LEU A 23 12.68 -5.88 1.11
C LEU A 23 13.54 -4.63 1.33
N SER A 24 13.00 -3.47 0.98
CA SER A 24 13.68 -2.19 1.19
C SER A 24 13.47 -1.62 2.59
N GLY A 25 12.76 -2.32 3.46
CA GLY A 25 12.59 -1.93 4.85
C GLY A 25 11.34 -1.12 5.14
N PHE A 26 10.41 -1.02 4.19
CA PHE A 26 9.15 -0.31 4.40
C PHE A 26 8.08 -1.22 4.98
N GLU A 27 7.20 -0.62 5.77
CA GLU A 27 5.96 -1.26 6.20
C GLU A 27 4.89 -0.98 5.14
N VAL A 28 4.29 -2.03 4.57
CA VAL A 28 3.43 -1.89 3.38
C VAL A 28 2.05 -2.47 3.63
N GLU A 29 1.03 -1.73 3.26
CA GLU A 29 -0.35 -2.20 3.26
C GLU A 29 -0.94 -2.04 1.87
N ILE A 30 -1.85 -2.93 1.50
CA ILE A 30 -2.48 -2.93 0.19
C ILE A 30 -3.98 -2.68 0.34
N GLU A 31 -4.48 -1.79 -0.52
CA GLU A 31 -5.91 -1.57 -0.69
C GLU A 31 -6.24 -1.77 -2.16
N ASN A 32 -7.17 -2.67 -2.45
CA ASN A 32 -7.48 -3.04 -3.84
C ASN A 32 -8.54 -2.14 -4.48
N ARG A 33 -9.15 -1.25 -3.72
CA ARG A 33 -10.16 -0.32 -4.23
C ARG A 33 -9.70 1.11 -4.03
N GLY A 34 -9.76 1.89 -5.10
CA GLY A 34 -9.32 3.28 -5.07
C GLY A 34 -10.14 4.15 -4.11
N ASP A 35 -11.45 3.94 -4.04
CA ASP A 35 -12.32 4.70 -3.14
C ASP A 35 -12.01 4.40 -1.66
N THR A 36 -11.87 3.12 -1.32
CA THR A 36 -11.51 2.70 0.03
C THR A 36 -10.08 3.12 0.37
N GLY A 37 -9.17 2.99 -0.59
CA GLY A 37 -7.78 3.39 -0.42
C GLY A 37 -7.64 4.88 -0.14
N LEU A 38 -8.41 5.70 -0.85
CA LEU A 38 -8.41 7.15 -0.62
C LEU A 38 -8.87 7.49 0.80
N VAL A 39 -9.93 6.84 1.28
CA VAL A 39 -10.43 7.05 2.64
C VAL A 39 -9.35 6.68 3.66
N ARG A 40 -8.66 5.56 3.47
CA ARG A 40 -7.57 5.15 4.36
C ARG A 40 -6.43 6.15 4.33
N ALA A 41 -6.05 6.62 3.15
CA ALA A 41 -4.96 7.60 3.01
C ALA A 41 -5.26 8.91 3.74
N MET A 42 -6.53 9.28 3.83
CA MET A 42 -6.96 10.49 4.53
C MET A 42 -7.06 10.31 6.04
N LYS A 43 -7.35 9.10 6.51
CA LYS A 43 -7.59 8.82 7.94
C LYS A 43 -6.36 8.29 8.66
N GLU A 44 -5.46 7.64 7.97
CA GLU A 44 -4.27 7.00 8.54
C GLU A 44 -3.01 7.72 8.07
N GLU A 45 -1.94 7.59 8.83
CA GLU A 45 -0.66 8.18 8.45
C GLU A 45 0.13 7.20 7.59
N PHE A 46 0.42 7.64 6.35
CA PHE A 46 1.30 6.93 5.43
C PHE A 46 2.39 7.89 4.92
N ASP A 47 3.48 7.34 4.53
CA ASP A 47 4.60 8.11 3.99
C ASP A 47 4.60 8.20 2.47
#